data_ce795c2c622f1aa53269cca74642f92b
#
_entry.id   ce795c2c622f1aa53269cca74642f92b
#
_cell.length_a   1.000
_cell.length_b   1.000
_cell.length_c   1.000
_cell.angle_alpha   90.00
_cell.angle_beta   90.00
_cell.angle_gamma   90.00
#
_symmetry.space_group_name_H-M   'P 1'
#
loop_
_entity.id
_entity.type
_entity.pdbx_description
1 polymer ?
#
loop_
_entity_poly.entity_id
_entity_poly.type
_entity_poly.pdbx_seq_one_letter_code
_entity_poly.pdbx_strand_id
1 'polypeptide(L)'
;MPERKVNVASRVGLHARPASLFVQTVVSTGLPVTIAKGDGNPVDARSILLVMGLAVGNNDEVTLAAEGENADAALEQLVELLKIDHDAT
;
A
#
# COMPACT_ATOMS: atom_id res chain seq x y z
N MET A 1 -7.21 -5.20 -14.77
CA MET A 1 -6.35 -5.18 -13.59
C MET A 1 -7.09 -4.53 -12.43
N PRO A 2 -7.43 -5.29 -11.38
CA PRO A 2 -8.17 -4.71 -10.26
C PRO A 2 -7.39 -3.59 -9.56
N GLU A 3 -8.12 -2.58 -9.13
CA GLU A 3 -7.54 -1.43 -8.44
C GLU A 3 -8.37 -1.09 -7.22
N ARG A 4 -7.73 -0.47 -6.23
CA ARG A 4 -8.41 0.10 -5.07
C ARG A 4 -7.74 1.42 -4.71
N LYS A 5 -8.55 2.38 -4.27
CA LYS A 5 -8.05 3.64 -3.74
C LYS A 5 -8.34 3.69 -2.26
N VAL A 6 -7.37 4.16 -1.48
CA VAL A 6 -7.53 4.22 -0.04
C VAL A 6 -6.70 5.38 0.50
N ASN A 7 -7.21 6.05 1.54
CA ASN A 7 -6.47 7.07 2.26
C ASN A 7 -5.69 6.41 3.38
N VAL A 8 -4.41 6.75 3.50
CA VAL A 8 -3.52 6.16 4.49
C VAL A 8 -3.81 6.76 5.86
N ALA A 9 -4.22 5.92 6.81
CA ALA A 9 -4.61 6.38 8.15
C ALA A 9 -3.44 6.61 9.08
N SER A 10 -2.26 6.07 8.80
CA SER A 10 -1.09 6.23 9.66
C SER A 10 -0.72 7.70 9.81
N ARG A 11 -0.46 8.13 11.05
CA ARG A 11 -0.06 9.50 11.35
C ARG A 11 1.23 9.92 10.67
N VAL A 12 2.12 8.97 10.42
CA VAL A 12 3.40 9.21 9.75
C VAL A 12 3.36 8.86 8.26
N GLY A 13 2.18 8.44 7.74
CA GLY A 13 2.04 8.02 6.37
C GLY A 13 2.72 6.68 6.11
N LEU A 14 3.10 6.43 4.86
CA LEU A 14 3.81 5.20 4.48
C LEU A 14 5.31 5.38 4.67
N HIS A 15 5.72 5.41 5.94
CA HIS A 15 7.11 5.61 6.34
C HIS A 15 7.42 4.64 7.48
N ALA A 16 8.67 4.26 7.62
CA ALA A 16 9.14 3.40 8.71
C ALA A 16 8.27 2.15 8.90
N ARG A 17 7.68 1.98 10.11
CA ARG A 17 6.93 0.78 10.47
C ARG A 17 5.71 0.49 9.58
N PRO A 18 4.84 1.48 9.27
CA PRO A 18 3.72 1.21 8.36
C PRO A 18 4.17 0.76 6.98
N ALA A 19 5.23 1.37 6.43
CA ALA A 19 5.75 0.96 5.13
C ALA A 19 6.29 -0.46 5.17
N SER A 20 6.99 -0.83 6.23
CA SER A 20 7.52 -2.19 6.40
C SER A 20 6.39 -3.22 6.47
N LEU A 21 5.36 -2.94 7.26
CA LEU A 21 4.20 -3.83 7.37
C LEU A 21 3.49 -3.98 6.03
N PHE A 22 3.31 -2.88 5.32
CA PHE A 22 2.67 -2.90 4.01
C PHE A 22 3.46 -3.78 3.02
N VAL A 23 4.76 -3.55 2.91
CA VAL A 23 5.61 -4.31 1.98
C VAL A 23 5.62 -5.79 2.33
N GLN A 24 5.73 -6.13 3.62
CA GLN A 24 5.71 -7.52 4.05
C GLN A 24 4.40 -8.20 3.67
N THR A 25 3.28 -7.50 3.83
CA THR A 25 1.98 -8.05 3.46
C THR A 25 1.88 -8.23 1.95
N VAL A 26 2.37 -7.27 1.16
CA VAL A 26 2.40 -7.40 -0.29
C VAL A 26 3.18 -8.64 -0.71
N VAL A 27 4.37 -8.84 -0.14
CA VAL A 27 5.20 -10.01 -0.47
C VAL A 27 4.46 -11.29 -0.11
N SER A 28 3.75 -11.31 1.01
CA SER A 28 3.03 -12.50 1.46
C SER A 28 1.88 -12.89 0.53
N THR A 29 1.33 -11.95 -0.25
CA THR A 29 0.26 -12.28 -1.19
C THR A 29 0.76 -13.11 -2.38
N GLY A 30 2.06 -13.03 -2.68
CA GLY A 30 2.63 -13.70 -3.84
C GLY A 30 2.25 -13.10 -5.18
N LEU A 31 1.57 -11.96 -5.20
CA LEU A 31 1.09 -11.32 -6.43
C LEU A 31 1.89 -10.06 -6.74
N PRO A 32 2.00 -9.70 -8.04
CA PRO A 32 2.55 -8.40 -8.39
C PRO A 32 1.56 -7.30 -8.02
N VAL A 33 1.97 -6.43 -7.09
CA VAL A 33 1.16 -5.31 -6.62
C VAL A 33 1.91 -4.02 -6.90
N THR A 34 1.20 -3.00 -7.38
CA THR A 34 1.76 -1.67 -7.55
C THR A 34 1.03 -0.68 -6.64
N ILE A 35 1.72 0.39 -6.29
CA ILE A 35 1.16 1.47 -5.50
C ILE A 35 1.56 2.80 -6.14
N ALA A 36 0.60 3.73 -6.20
CA ALA A 36 0.85 5.08 -6.69
C ALA A 36 0.28 6.08 -5.68
N LYS A 37 0.92 7.23 -5.54
CA LYS A 37 0.38 8.32 -4.73
C LYS A 37 -0.64 9.07 -5.59
N GLY A 38 -1.91 9.00 -5.21
CA GLY A 38 -2.98 9.58 -6.01
C GLY A 38 -3.00 9.00 -7.41
N ASP A 39 -2.95 9.85 -8.42
CA ASP A 39 -2.92 9.46 -9.82
C ASP A 39 -1.50 9.48 -10.41
N GLY A 40 -0.48 9.46 -9.55
CA GLY A 40 0.92 9.47 -9.99
C GLY A 40 1.37 8.16 -10.60
N ASN A 41 2.66 8.07 -10.90
CA ASN A 41 3.22 6.87 -11.50
C ASN A 41 3.28 5.73 -10.49
N PRO A 42 2.76 4.54 -10.84
CA PRO A 42 2.83 3.40 -9.93
C PRO A 42 4.25 2.83 -9.83
N VAL A 43 4.57 2.33 -8.65
CA VAL A 43 5.84 1.65 -8.38
C VAL A 43 5.56 0.27 -7.80
N ASP A 44 6.58 -0.60 -7.82
CA ASP A 44 6.46 -1.96 -7.29
C ASP A 44 6.31 -1.90 -5.76
N ALA A 45 5.17 -2.35 -5.28
CA ALA A 45 4.87 -2.32 -3.85
C ALA A 45 5.67 -3.34 -3.03
N ARG A 46 6.46 -4.18 -3.68
CA ARG A 46 7.36 -5.13 -2.99
C ARG A 46 8.67 -4.47 -2.58
N SER A 47 8.95 -3.24 -3.02
CA SER A 47 10.18 -2.54 -2.69
C SER A 47 9.90 -1.46 -1.65
N ILE A 48 10.46 -1.61 -0.45
CA ILE A 48 10.28 -0.63 0.61
C ILE A 48 10.86 0.73 0.22
N LEU A 49 11.98 0.74 -0.52
CA LEU A 49 12.60 1.99 -0.96
C LEU A 49 11.69 2.75 -1.91
N LEU A 50 11.04 2.04 -2.84
CA LEU A 50 10.12 2.68 -3.78
C LEU A 50 8.86 3.17 -3.09
N VAL A 51 8.32 2.38 -2.16
CA VAL A 51 7.14 2.77 -1.39
C VAL A 51 7.42 4.03 -0.57
N MET A 52 8.53 4.05 0.17
CA MET A 52 8.91 5.20 0.98
C MET A 52 9.22 6.41 0.10
N GLY A 53 9.77 6.18 -1.09
CA GLY A 53 10.08 7.24 -2.04
C GLY A 53 8.85 7.98 -2.59
N LEU A 54 7.66 7.40 -2.46
CA LEU A 54 6.42 8.08 -2.87
C LEU A 54 6.07 9.25 -1.95
N ALA A 55 6.66 9.31 -0.75
CA ALA A 55 6.39 10.37 0.22
C ALA A 55 4.90 10.48 0.59
N VAL A 56 4.24 9.34 0.76
CA VAL A 56 2.83 9.30 1.14
C VAL A 56 2.70 9.69 2.61
N GLY A 57 1.92 10.73 2.87
CA GLY A 57 1.68 11.22 4.23
C GLY A 57 0.34 10.78 4.79
N ASN A 58 0.04 11.27 5.99
CA ASN A 58 -1.25 11.00 6.64
C ASN A 58 -2.40 11.53 5.78
N ASN A 59 -3.41 10.68 5.59
CA ASN A 59 -4.59 10.97 4.77
C ASN A 59 -4.35 11.14 3.27
N ASP A 60 -3.13 10.94 2.79
CA ASP A 60 -2.89 10.93 1.36
C ASP A 60 -3.55 9.71 0.73
N GLU A 61 -4.15 9.91 -0.43
CA GLU A 61 -4.76 8.82 -1.18
C GLU A 61 -3.70 8.07 -1.96
N VAL A 62 -3.77 6.74 -1.94
CA VAL A 62 -2.94 5.90 -2.80
C VAL A 62 -3.83 5.00 -3.63
N THR A 63 -3.32 4.62 -4.81
CA THR A 63 -3.99 3.68 -5.71
C THR A 63 -3.19 2.39 -5.73
N LEU A 64 -3.86 1.29 -5.36
CA LEU A 64 -3.27 -0.04 -5.37
C LEU A 64 -3.81 -0.82 -6.55
N ALA A 65 -2.95 -1.57 -7.24
CA ALA A 65 -3.36 -2.44 -8.33
C ALA A 65 -2.64 -3.78 -8.19
N ALA A 66 -3.30 -4.85 -8.59
CA ALA A 66 -2.72 -6.19 -8.54
C ALA A 66 -3.22 -7.02 -9.72
N GLU A 67 -2.42 -8.01 -10.12
CA GLU A 67 -2.78 -8.94 -11.18
C GLU A 67 -2.77 -10.37 -10.63
N GLY A 68 -3.64 -11.22 -11.22
CA GLY A 68 -3.66 -12.63 -10.91
C GLY A 68 -4.95 -13.08 -10.25
N GLU A 69 -5.05 -14.37 -10.02
CA GLU A 69 -6.15 -14.93 -9.25
C GLU A 69 -6.04 -14.39 -7.83
N ASN A 70 -7.15 -14.13 -7.18
CA ASN A 70 -7.20 -13.60 -5.83
C ASN A 70 -6.69 -12.15 -5.71
N ALA A 71 -6.52 -11.43 -6.83
CA ALA A 71 -6.08 -10.04 -6.78
C ALA A 71 -7.03 -9.18 -5.94
N ASP A 72 -8.35 -9.38 -6.10
CA ASP A 72 -9.32 -8.62 -5.31
C ASP A 72 -9.17 -8.88 -3.82
N ALA A 73 -8.99 -10.15 -3.42
CA ALA A 73 -8.81 -10.48 -2.01
C ALA A 73 -7.52 -9.88 -1.45
N ALA A 74 -6.43 -9.92 -2.22
CA ALA A 74 -5.17 -9.32 -1.81
C ALA A 74 -5.31 -7.81 -1.64
N LEU A 75 -5.98 -7.14 -2.57
CA LEU A 75 -6.19 -5.69 -2.48
C LEU A 75 -7.04 -5.32 -1.26
N GLU A 76 -8.08 -6.10 -0.96
CA GLU A 76 -8.89 -5.85 0.23
C GLU A 76 -8.07 -5.96 1.50
N GLN A 77 -7.18 -6.95 1.58
CA GLN A 77 -6.29 -7.11 2.72
C GLN A 77 -5.37 -5.89 2.88
N LEU A 78 -4.81 -5.40 1.78
CA LEU A 78 -3.93 -4.24 1.81
C LEU A 78 -4.69 -2.95 2.16
N VAL A 79 -5.90 -2.79 1.65
CA VAL A 79 -6.76 -1.65 1.98
C VAL A 79 -7.04 -1.63 3.48
N GLU A 80 -7.42 -2.77 4.06
CA GLU A 80 -7.69 -2.84 5.50
C GLU A 80 -6.46 -2.48 6.32
N LEU A 81 -5.28 -2.93 5.89
CA LEU A 81 -4.03 -2.60 6.57
C LEU A 81 -3.77 -1.09 6.56
N LEU A 82 -3.98 -0.43 5.42
CA LEU A 82 -3.73 1.00 5.30
C LEU A 82 -4.75 1.88 6.02
N LYS A 83 -5.95 1.34 6.28
CA LYS A 83 -6.98 2.06 7.04
C LYS A 83 -6.69 2.14 8.54
N ILE A 84 -5.71 1.39 9.03
CA ILE A 84 -5.37 1.32 10.45
C ILE A 84 -4.11 2.12 10.69
N ASP A 85 -4.11 2.95 11.77
CA ASP A 85 -2.90 3.65 12.20
C ASP A 85 -2.12 2.73 13.13
N HIS A 86 -1.13 2.03 12.57
CA HIS A 86 -0.34 1.06 13.31
C HIS A 86 0.59 1.70 14.34
N ASP A 87 0.78 3.02 14.26
CA ASP A 87 1.62 3.75 15.20
C ASP A 87 0.82 4.35 16.36
N ALA A 88 -0.50 4.14 16.37
CA ALA A 88 -1.37 4.69 17.41
C ALA A 88 -1.37 3.87 18.69
N THR A 89 -0.74 2.71 18.71
CA THR A 89 -0.72 1.82 19.88
C THR A 89 0.53 2.00 20.72
#